data_219306e17564d722485dc4cfc9e8df01
#
_entry.id   219306e17564d722485dc4cfc9e8df01
#
_cell.length_a   1.000
_cell.length_b   1.000
_cell.length_c   1.000
_cell.angle_alpha   90.00
_cell.angle_beta   90.00
_cell.angle_gamma   90.00
#
_symmetry.space_group_name_H-M   'P 1'
#
loop_
_entity.id
_entity.type
_entity.pdbx_description
1 polymer ?
#
loop_
_entity_poly.entity_id
_entity_poly.type
_entity_poly.pdbx_seq_one_letter_code
_entity_poly.pdbx_strand_id
1 'polypeptide(L)'
;MADPGTASIAVLRDLMTARVATTTPDAPVAAAAAAMVDAHVGSAIVVQGTFLAGILTERDVLRAAASGANLTTSRVLEWMTPDPQTAGPDTTAADAAQMMLLNGFRHLPVVDGRTICGIVSLRDLFAARIRRPLVR
;
A
#
# COMPACT_ATOMS: atom_id res chain seq x y z
N MET A 1 -0.29 22.95 26.73
CA MET A 1 -0.58 21.52 26.78
C MET A 1 -1.09 21.05 25.45
N ALA A 2 -0.61 19.94 25.01
CA ALA A 2 -1.11 19.40 23.77
C ALA A 2 -2.54 18.91 23.97
N ASP A 3 -3.40 19.28 23.06
CA ASP A 3 -4.74 18.78 23.02
C ASP A 3 -4.68 17.26 22.76
N PRO A 4 -5.28 16.43 23.59
CA PRO A 4 -5.29 15.01 23.36
C PRO A 4 -5.82 14.63 21.98
N GLY A 5 -6.79 15.38 21.47
CA GLY A 5 -7.29 15.14 20.13
C GLY A 5 -6.25 15.42 19.06
N THR A 6 -5.45 16.46 19.25
CA THR A 6 -4.38 16.79 18.33
C THR A 6 -3.31 15.71 18.35
N ALA A 7 -2.95 15.22 19.53
CA ALA A 7 -1.93 14.17 19.66
C ALA A 7 -2.35 12.88 18.97
N SER A 8 -3.65 12.63 18.85
CA SER A 8 -4.15 11.42 18.23
C SER A 8 -4.42 11.58 16.73
N ILE A 9 -4.27 12.80 16.19
CA ILE A 9 -4.53 13.06 14.79
C ILE A 9 -3.24 12.88 14.00
N ALA A 10 -2.97 11.65 13.65
CA ALA A 10 -1.85 11.35 12.77
C ALA A 10 -2.35 11.36 11.34
N VAL A 11 -1.53 11.84 10.43
CA VAL A 11 -1.83 11.85 9.00
C VAL A 11 -0.92 10.89 8.26
N LEU A 12 -1.33 10.50 7.07
CA LEU A 12 -0.63 9.48 6.30
C LEU A 12 0.80 9.87 5.96
N ARG A 13 1.06 11.16 5.78
CA ARG A 13 2.42 11.65 5.52
C ARG A 13 3.41 11.14 6.56
N ASP A 14 2.98 11.05 7.81
CA ASP A 14 3.85 10.66 8.92
C ASP A 14 3.94 9.14 9.11
N LEU A 15 3.03 8.39 8.52
CA LEU A 15 2.91 6.95 8.74
C LEU A 15 3.23 6.11 7.51
N MET A 16 3.18 6.71 6.33
CA MET A 16 3.39 6.00 5.09
C MET A 16 4.84 5.59 4.90
N THR A 17 5.03 4.55 4.12
CA THR A 17 6.35 4.19 3.62
C THR A 17 6.55 4.91 2.30
N ALA A 18 7.57 5.78 2.25
CA ALA A 18 7.92 6.48 1.01
C ALA A 18 8.68 5.58 0.06
N ARG A 19 9.37 4.57 0.61
CA ARG A 19 10.08 3.60 -0.19
C ARG A 19 9.10 2.56 -0.68
N VAL A 20 8.75 2.65 -1.95
CA VAL A 20 7.75 1.77 -2.54
C VAL A 20 8.40 0.84 -3.55
N ALA A 21 7.88 -0.37 -3.67
CA ALA A 21 8.19 -1.24 -4.79
C ALA A 21 7.27 -0.83 -5.93
N THR A 22 7.82 -0.72 -7.14
CA THR A 22 7.03 -0.41 -8.31
C THR A 22 7.19 -1.49 -9.36
N THR A 23 6.18 -1.65 -10.18
CA THR A 23 6.18 -2.59 -11.28
C THR A 23 5.31 -2.02 -12.40
N THR A 24 5.19 -2.76 -13.49
CA THR A 24 4.34 -2.35 -14.61
C THR A 24 3.32 -3.46 -14.89
N PRO A 25 2.23 -3.15 -15.60
CA PRO A 25 1.21 -4.15 -15.90
C PRO A 25 1.73 -5.38 -16.66
N ASP A 26 2.70 -5.17 -17.52
CA ASP A 26 3.22 -6.27 -18.36
C ASP A 26 4.36 -7.04 -17.69
N ALA A 27 4.82 -6.62 -16.55
CA ALA A 27 5.90 -7.31 -15.84
C ALA A 27 5.45 -8.66 -15.35
N PRO A 28 6.37 -9.64 -15.28
CA PRO A 28 6.04 -10.92 -14.64
C PRO A 28 5.73 -10.73 -13.17
N VAL A 29 4.78 -11.50 -12.66
CA VAL A 29 4.45 -11.49 -11.24
C VAL A 29 5.69 -11.79 -10.40
N ALA A 30 6.53 -12.73 -10.85
CA ALA A 30 7.75 -13.07 -10.14
C ALA A 30 8.68 -11.87 -9.96
N ALA A 31 8.79 -11.00 -10.97
CA ALA A 31 9.63 -9.81 -10.89
C ALA A 31 9.07 -8.81 -9.87
N ALA A 32 7.77 -8.63 -9.87
CA ALA A 32 7.12 -7.77 -8.89
C ALA A 32 7.30 -8.30 -7.47
N ALA A 33 7.14 -9.61 -7.30
CA ALA A 33 7.33 -10.25 -6.01
C ALA A 33 8.77 -10.06 -5.51
N ALA A 34 9.76 -10.20 -6.39
CA ALA A 34 11.16 -9.98 -6.02
C ALA A 34 11.40 -8.54 -5.58
N ALA A 35 10.81 -7.57 -6.27
CA ALA A 35 10.93 -6.17 -5.89
C ALA A 35 10.33 -5.92 -4.50
N MET A 36 9.22 -6.58 -4.19
CA MET A 36 8.59 -6.46 -2.88
C MET A 36 9.48 -7.04 -1.77
N VAL A 37 10.05 -8.20 -2.03
CA VAL A 37 10.97 -8.82 -1.07
C VAL A 37 12.19 -7.94 -0.84
N ASP A 38 12.79 -7.43 -1.89
CA ASP A 38 13.97 -6.57 -1.79
C ASP A 38 13.68 -5.29 -1.01
N ALA A 39 12.51 -4.73 -1.17
CA ALA A 39 12.11 -3.51 -0.49
C ALA A 39 11.51 -3.76 0.90
N HIS A 40 11.31 -5.02 1.27
CA HIS A 40 10.67 -5.40 2.55
C HIS A 40 9.27 -4.82 2.70
N VAL A 41 8.50 -4.87 1.61
CA VAL A 41 7.13 -4.34 1.61
C VAL A 41 6.17 -5.43 1.15
N GLY A 42 4.91 -5.28 1.52
CA GLY A 42 3.86 -6.27 1.20
C GLY A 42 3.03 -5.92 -0.03
N SER A 43 3.43 -4.92 -0.78
CA SER A 43 2.71 -4.52 -1.99
C SER A 43 3.62 -3.81 -2.96
N ALA A 44 3.22 -3.81 -4.23
CA ALA A 44 3.90 -3.07 -5.28
C ALA A 44 2.90 -2.15 -5.95
N ILE A 45 3.31 -0.93 -6.22
CA ILE A 45 2.53 0.03 -6.98
C ILE A 45 2.75 -0.25 -8.45
N VAL A 46 1.65 -0.43 -9.17
CA VAL A 46 1.72 -0.73 -10.61
C VAL A 46 1.56 0.59 -11.36
N VAL A 47 2.59 0.95 -12.10
CA VAL A 47 2.61 2.21 -12.83
C VAL A 47 2.69 1.98 -14.33
N GLN A 48 2.07 2.88 -15.07
CA GLN A 48 2.16 2.91 -16.51
C GLN A 48 2.51 4.35 -16.89
N GLY A 49 3.78 4.57 -17.21
CA GLY A 49 4.31 5.93 -17.32
C GLY A 49 4.27 6.59 -15.95
N THR A 50 3.57 7.72 -15.85
CA THR A 50 3.37 8.43 -14.57
C THR A 50 2.03 8.09 -13.94
N PHE A 51 1.34 7.11 -14.47
CA PHE A 51 -0.04 6.80 -14.15
C PHE A 51 -0.10 5.64 -13.15
N LEU A 52 -0.88 5.82 -12.10
CA LEU A 52 -1.13 4.73 -11.16
C LEU A 52 -2.14 3.77 -11.80
N ALA A 53 -1.65 2.62 -12.24
CA ALA A 53 -2.49 1.65 -12.93
C ALA A 53 -3.14 0.64 -11.97
N GLY A 54 -2.46 0.32 -10.88
CA GLY A 54 -2.99 -0.68 -9.97
C GLY A 54 -2.12 -0.89 -8.76
N ILE A 55 -2.48 -1.88 -7.98
CA ILE A 55 -1.69 -2.34 -6.85
C ILE A 55 -1.65 -3.87 -6.84
N LEU A 56 -0.47 -4.41 -6.62
CA LEU A 56 -0.27 -5.85 -6.47
C LEU A 56 0.19 -6.11 -5.04
N THR A 57 -0.52 -6.99 -4.34
CA THR A 57 -0.21 -7.30 -2.96
C THR A 57 0.39 -8.69 -2.83
N GLU A 58 1.01 -8.96 -1.68
CA GLU A 58 1.51 -10.31 -1.39
C GLU A 58 0.39 -11.34 -1.43
N ARG A 59 -0.84 -10.94 -1.09
CA ARG A 59 -1.99 -11.82 -1.19
C ARG A 59 -2.28 -12.18 -2.65
N ASP A 60 -2.13 -11.22 -3.56
CA ASP A 60 -2.32 -11.47 -4.98
C ASP A 60 -1.29 -12.46 -5.50
N VAL A 61 -0.04 -12.32 -5.07
CA VAL A 61 1.04 -13.24 -5.43
C VAL A 61 0.71 -14.64 -4.92
N LEU A 62 0.24 -14.74 -3.68
CA LEU A 62 -0.14 -16.02 -3.10
C LEU A 62 -1.31 -16.65 -3.86
N ARG A 63 -2.30 -15.86 -4.24
CA ARG A 63 -3.43 -16.34 -5.03
C ARG A 63 -2.99 -16.87 -6.40
N ALA A 64 -2.08 -16.16 -7.04
CA ALA A 64 -1.53 -16.59 -8.32
C ALA A 64 -0.80 -17.93 -8.16
N ALA A 65 0.03 -18.04 -7.13
CA ALA A 65 0.74 -19.28 -6.86
C ALA A 65 -0.22 -20.44 -6.57
N ALA A 66 -1.25 -20.17 -5.77
CA ALA A 66 -2.22 -21.19 -5.39
C ALA A 66 -3.05 -21.68 -6.59
N SER A 67 -3.24 -20.83 -7.59
CA SER A 67 -3.99 -21.19 -8.79
C SER A 67 -3.18 -22.08 -9.75
N GLY A 68 -1.90 -22.26 -9.48
CA GLY A 68 -1.02 -23.01 -10.39
C GLY A 68 -0.42 -22.15 -11.49
N ALA A 69 -0.60 -20.84 -11.45
CA ALA A 69 -0.04 -19.96 -12.46
C ALA A 69 1.49 -20.00 -12.42
N ASN A 70 2.10 -19.89 -13.59
CA ASN A 70 3.54 -19.76 -13.68
C ASN A 70 3.88 -18.28 -13.45
N LEU A 71 4.49 -17.99 -12.31
CA LEU A 71 4.73 -16.60 -11.92
C LEU A 71 5.74 -15.88 -12.81
N THR A 72 6.58 -16.63 -13.53
CA THR A 72 7.55 -16.03 -14.45
C THR A 72 6.94 -15.63 -15.78
N THR A 73 5.77 -16.14 -16.12
CA THR A 73 5.05 -15.80 -17.35
C THR A 73 3.73 -15.09 -17.12
N SER A 74 3.13 -15.24 -15.94
CA SER A 74 1.92 -14.51 -15.60
C SER A 74 2.26 -13.03 -15.44
N ARG A 75 1.40 -12.16 -15.97
CA ARG A 75 1.64 -10.72 -15.91
C ARG A 75 0.96 -10.13 -14.68
N VAL A 76 1.56 -9.08 -14.17
CA VAL A 76 0.99 -8.31 -13.04
C VAL A 76 -0.45 -7.90 -13.35
N LEU A 77 -0.72 -7.49 -14.58
CA LEU A 77 -2.05 -7.09 -15.02
C LEU A 77 -3.12 -8.12 -14.70
N GLU A 78 -2.79 -9.40 -14.75
CA GLU A 78 -3.75 -10.48 -14.54
C GLU A 78 -4.16 -10.62 -13.07
N TRP A 79 -3.35 -10.13 -12.15
CA TRP A 79 -3.54 -10.36 -10.72
C TRP A 79 -3.70 -9.10 -9.88
N MET A 80 -3.33 -7.94 -10.40
CA MET A 80 -3.42 -6.68 -9.68
C MET A 80 -4.86 -6.24 -9.46
N THR A 81 -5.06 -5.33 -8.51
CA THR A 81 -6.30 -4.57 -8.42
C THR A 81 -6.11 -3.33 -9.29
N PRO A 82 -6.89 -3.18 -10.36
CA PRO A 82 -6.78 -1.98 -11.20
C PRO A 82 -7.46 -0.80 -10.53
N ASP A 83 -6.99 0.39 -10.87
CA ASP A 83 -7.60 1.64 -10.41
C ASP A 83 -7.91 1.63 -8.92
N PRO A 84 -6.89 1.46 -8.07
CA PRO A 84 -7.10 1.32 -6.63
C PRO A 84 -7.56 2.64 -6.03
N GLN A 85 -8.23 2.55 -4.88
CA GLN A 85 -8.54 3.72 -4.10
C GLN A 85 -7.23 4.31 -3.56
N THR A 86 -7.19 5.62 -3.46
CA THR A 86 -6.02 6.35 -2.97
C THR A 86 -6.46 7.36 -1.91
N ALA A 87 -5.48 7.87 -1.20
CA ALA A 87 -5.71 8.95 -0.23
C ALA A 87 -4.60 9.97 -0.37
N GLY A 88 -4.84 11.17 0.10
CA GLY A 88 -3.82 12.21 0.12
C GLY A 88 -2.94 12.11 1.36
N PRO A 89 -1.78 12.78 1.34
CA PRO A 89 -0.85 12.72 2.48
C PRO A 89 -1.40 13.35 3.75
N ASP A 90 -2.40 14.22 3.64
CA ASP A 90 -3.00 14.85 4.80
C ASP A 90 -4.24 14.11 5.32
N THR A 91 -4.60 12.98 4.71
CA THR A 91 -5.68 12.14 5.21
C THR A 91 -5.30 11.61 6.59
N THR A 92 -6.26 11.63 7.51
CA THR A 92 -5.99 11.13 8.86
C THR A 92 -5.88 9.61 8.87
N ALA A 93 -5.11 9.11 9.83
CA ALA A 93 -4.99 7.67 10.01
C ALA A 93 -6.35 7.01 10.25
N ALA A 94 -7.21 7.69 11.01
CA ALA A 94 -8.55 7.17 11.30
C ALA A 94 -9.39 7.03 10.04
N ASP A 95 -9.38 8.04 9.17
CA ASP A 95 -10.13 7.99 7.92
C ASP A 95 -9.58 6.91 6.99
N ALA A 96 -8.26 6.78 6.91
CA ALA A 96 -7.64 5.77 6.09
C ALA A 96 -7.98 4.36 6.59
N ALA A 97 -7.92 4.14 7.90
CA ALA A 97 -8.27 2.86 8.49
C ALA A 97 -9.73 2.51 8.20
N GLN A 98 -10.62 3.48 8.33
CA GLN A 98 -12.03 3.27 8.05
C GLN A 98 -12.25 2.91 6.58
N MET A 99 -11.57 3.60 5.68
CA MET A 99 -11.65 3.31 4.25
C MET A 99 -11.24 1.87 3.95
N MET A 100 -10.13 1.43 4.55
CA MET A 100 -9.64 0.07 4.36
C MET A 100 -10.60 -0.96 4.92
N LEU A 101 -11.13 -0.72 6.12
CA LEU A 101 -12.02 -1.67 6.78
C LEU A 101 -13.36 -1.78 6.04
N LEU A 102 -13.89 -0.67 5.58
CA LEU A 102 -15.18 -0.68 4.88
C LEU A 102 -15.09 -1.32 3.50
N ASN A 103 -13.94 -1.23 2.85
CA ASN A 103 -13.78 -1.70 1.49
C ASN A 103 -12.97 -3.00 1.37
N GLY A 104 -12.47 -3.50 2.49
CA GLY A 104 -11.83 -4.81 2.51
C GLY A 104 -10.43 -4.89 1.94
N PHE A 105 -9.70 -3.77 1.88
CA PHE A 105 -8.30 -3.81 1.45
C PHE A 105 -7.39 -3.31 2.58
N ARG A 106 -6.11 -3.64 2.48
CA ARG A 106 -5.13 -3.40 3.54
C ARG A 106 -3.96 -2.54 3.11
N HIS A 107 -3.93 -2.09 1.89
CA HIS A 107 -2.86 -1.27 1.35
C HIS A 107 -3.48 -0.12 0.58
N LEU A 108 -3.00 1.09 0.85
CA LEU A 108 -3.58 2.30 0.30
C LEU A 108 -2.48 3.17 -0.25
N PRO A 109 -2.42 3.38 -1.56
CA PRO A 109 -1.46 4.32 -2.14
C PRO A 109 -1.78 5.73 -1.68
N VAL A 110 -0.74 6.49 -1.37
CA VAL A 110 -0.84 7.88 -0.96
C VAL A 110 -0.37 8.73 -2.12
N VAL A 111 -1.26 9.58 -2.60
CA VAL A 111 -1.04 10.34 -3.84
C VAL A 111 -1.34 11.80 -3.58
N ASP A 112 -0.47 12.66 -4.07
CA ASP A 112 -0.68 14.11 -4.05
C ASP A 112 -0.80 14.58 -5.49
N GLY A 113 -2.03 14.84 -5.93
CA GLY A 113 -2.29 15.10 -7.33
C GLY A 113 -1.96 13.86 -8.15
N ARG A 114 -0.91 13.95 -8.97
CA ARG A 114 -0.45 12.81 -9.78
C ARG A 114 0.82 12.17 -9.20
N THR A 115 1.33 12.72 -8.11
CA THR A 115 2.57 12.23 -7.52
C THR A 115 2.26 11.14 -6.52
N ILE A 116 2.86 9.98 -6.71
CA ILE A 116 2.76 8.90 -5.75
C ILE A 116 3.76 9.19 -4.66
N CYS A 117 3.25 9.47 -3.44
CA CYS A 117 4.07 9.83 -2.30
C CYS A 117 4.55 8.62 -1.53
N GLY A 118 3.75 7.57 -1.49
CA GLY A 118 4.08 6.41 -0.71
C GLY A 118 2.91 5.46 -0.65
N ILE A 119 2.99 4.55 0.30
CA ILE A 119 1.93 3.59 0.54
C ILE A 119 1.78 3.39 2.04
N VAL A 120 0.56 3.16 2.49
CA VAL A 120 0.31 2.83 3.88
C VAL A 120 -0.43 1.50 3.94
N SER A 121 -0.07 0.66 4.90
CA SER A 121 -0.79 -0.57 5.15
C SER A 121 -1.60 -0.44 6.43
N LEU A 122 -2.60 -1.29 6.58
CA LEU A 122 -3.38 -1.33 7.81
C LEU A 122 -2.47 -1.65 9.00
N ARG A 123 -1.47 -2.50 8.77
CA ARG A 123 -0.47 -2.82 9.79
C ARG A 123 0.28 -1.57 10.24
N ASP A 124 0.66 -0.69 9.29
CA ASP A 124 1.37 0.54 9.63
C ASP A 124 0.56 1.43 10.57
N LEU A 125 -0.75 1.49 10.34
CA LEU A 125 -1.63 2.28 11.18
C LEU A 125 -1.72 1.71 12.59
N PHE A 126 -1.81 0.38 12.71
CA PHE A 126 -1.83 -0.27 14.01
C PHE A 126 -0.50 -0.19 14.72
N ALA A 127 0.60 -0.35 14.02
CA ALA A 127 1.93 -0.27 14.61
C ALA A 127 2.20 1.10 15.20
N ALA A 128 1.82 2.15 14.50
CA ALA A 128 1.95 3.50 15.00
C ALA A 128 1.14 3.71 16.27
N ARG A 129 -0.06 3.15 16.32
CA ARG A 129 -0.92 3.27 17.48
C ARG A 129 -0.35 2.54 18.68
N ILE A 130 0.19 1.36 18.46
CA ILE A 130 0.76 0.56 19.54
C ILE A 130 1.95 1.24 20.17
N ARG A 131 2.80 1.87 19.36
CA ARG A 131 4.02 2.48 19.87
C ARG A 131 3.83 3.73 20.68
N ARG A 132 2.73 4.43 20.46
CA ARG A 132 2.59 5.76 21.04
C ARG A 132 2.34 5.80 22.50
N PRO A 133 1.27 5.31 22.94
CA PRO A 133 0.76 5.68 24.25
C PRO A 133 1.28 4.90 25.38
N LEU A 134 2.05 3.91 25.10
CA LEU A 134 2.51 3.02 26.16
C LEU A 134 3.58 3.63 27.01
N VAL A 135 4.17 4.68 26.49
CA VAL A 135 5.18 5.39 27.23
C VAL A 135 4.50 6.46 28.05
N ARG A 136 4.72 6.43 29.27
CA ARG A 136 4.10 7.37 30.16
C ARG A 136 5.10 7.97 31.04
#